data_57dda08d707711e11653154fe7357ec4
#
_entry.id   57dda08d707711e11653154fe7357ec4
#
_cell.length_a   1.000
_cell.length_b   1.000
_cell.length_c   1.000
_cell.angle_alpha   90.00
_cell.angle_beta   90.00
_cell.angle_gamma   90.00
#
_symmetry.space_group_name_H-M   'P 1'
#
loop_
_entity.id
_entity.type
_entity.pdbx_description
1 polymer ?
#
loop_
_entity_poly.entity_id
_entity_poly.type
_entity_poly.pdbx_seq_one_letter_code
_entity_poly.pdbx_strand_id
1 'polypeptide(L)'
;LYIGYDDDGTVYVASELKALEGECQRYEPFLPGHYYSSREGKMTRYYKRDWFSYDAVKDNEASVEAIHDALEDAVRRQLMSDVPYGVLLSGGLDSSVISAIAEKYSERRIESDGKERAWWPRLHSFAVGLKGAPDLAKARLVADHIGTVHHEINYTIQEGLDAIRDVIYFIETYDVTTVRASTPMYLLARVIKSMGIK
;
A
#
# COMPACT_ATOMS: atom_id res chain seq x y z
N LEU A 1 -6.75 -10.73 3.31
CA LEU A 1 -7.31 -11.43 4.46
C LEU A 1 -8.03 -12.68 3.99
N TYR A 2 -7.88 -13.78 4.74
CA TYR A 2 -8.47 -15.08 4.45
C TYR A 2 -9.20 -15.60 5.69
N ILE A 3 -10.22 -16.42 5.48
CA ILE A 3 -10.94 -17.14 6.52
C ILE A 3 -10.84 -18.63 6.23
N GLY A 4 -10.55 -19.42 7.25
CA GLY A 4 -10.42 -20.86 7.18
C GLY A 4 -11.31 -21.57 8.19
N TYR A 5 -11.63 -22.80 7.89
CA TYR A 5 -12.52 -23.65 8.70
C TYR A 5 -11.87 -25.02 8.89
N ASP A 6 -11.84 -25.48 10.12
CA ASP A 6 -11.42 -26.82 10.48
C ASP A 6 -12.61 -27.78 10.63
N ASP A 7 -12.36 -29.08 10.67
CA ASP A 7 -13.38 -30.12 10.78
C ASP A 7 -14.14 -30.07 12.13
N ASP A 8 -13.53 -29.55 13.18
CA ASP A 8 -14.16 -29.37 14.50
C ASP A 8 -15.05 -28.12 14.58
N GLY A 9 -15.16 -27.34 13.50
CA GLY A 9 -15.91 -26.09 13.44
C GLY A 9 -15.16 -24.85 13.91
N THR A 10 -13.87 -24.97 14.22
CA THR A 10 -13.02 -23.81 14.52
C THR A 10 -12.83 -22.94 13.29
N VAL A 11 -12.92 -21.63 13.49
CA VAL A 11 -12.76 -20.63 12.44
C VAL A 11 -11.47 -19.85 12.67
N TYR A 12 -10.64 -19.82 11.64
CA TYR A 12 -9.37 -19.09 11.61
C TYR A 12 -9.45 -17.90 10.67
N VAL A 13 -8.80 -16.80 11.03
CA VAL A 13 -8.68 -15.62 10.16
C VAL A 13 -7.22 -15.20 10.12
N ALA A 14 -6.67 -15.04 8.91
CA ALA A 14 -5.28 -14.65 8.72
C ALA A 14 -5.10 -13.65 7.59
N SER A 15 -4.09 -12.82 7.68
CA SER A 15 -3.72 -11.88 6.62
C SER A 15 -3.08 -12.57 5.42
N GLU A 16 -2.44 -13.72 5.65
CA GLU A 16 -1.73 -14.52 4.65
C GLU A 16 -2.32 -15.92 4.58
N LEU A 17 -2.45 -16.44 3.35
CA LEU A 17 -3.04 -17.77 3.12
C LEU A 17 -2.19 -18.89 3.71
N LYS A 18 -0.86 -18.79 3.61
CA LYS A 18 0.08 -19.78 4.16
C LYS A 18 -0.05 -20.01 5.66
N ALA A 19 -0.61 -19.04 6.39
CA ALA A 19 -0.89 -19.21 7.83
C ALA A 19 -2.10 -20.12 8.11
N LEU A 20 -2.91 -20.41 7.10
CA LEU A 20 -4.07 -21.31 7.20
C LEU A 20 -3.77 -22.69 6.61
N GLU A 21 -2.70 -22.81 5.82
CA GLU A 21 -2.29 -24.06 5.21
C GLU A 21 -1.82 -25.05 6.31
N GLY A 22 -2.42 -26.21 6.33
CA GLY A 22 -2.15 -27.24 7.33
C GLY A 22 -3.00 -27.16 8.60
N GLU A 23 -3.61 -26.00 8.88
CA GLU A 23 -4.50 -25.79 10.05
C GLU A 23 -5.97 -25.87 9.68
N CYS A 24 -6.33 -25.65 8.41
CA CYS A 24 -7.70 -25.62 7.96
C CYS A 24 -7.94 -26.60 6.82
N GLN A 25 -9.11 -27.26 6.83
CA GLN A 25 -9.56 -28.13 5.75
C GLN A 25 -10.12 -27.34 4.56
N ARG A 26 -10.69 -26.18 4.83
CA ARG A 26 -11.24 -25.29 3.82
C ARG A 26 -10.87 -23.84 4.16
N TYR A 27 -10.49 -23.08 3.15
CA TYR A 27 -10.26 -21.64 3.29
C TYR A 27 -10.73 -20.88 2.04
N GLU A 28 -11.06 -19.64 2.24
CA GLU A 28 -11.53 -18.73 1.18
C GLU A 28 -11.08 -17.29 1.45
N PRO A 29 -11.02 -16.42 0.42
CA PRO A 29 -10.77 -15.00 0.63
C PRO A 29 -11.86 -14.37 1.51
N PHE A 30 -11.44 -13.56 2.48
CA PHE A 30 -12.37 -12.72 3.23
C PHE A 30 -12.77 -11.53 2.34
N LEU A 31 -14.01 -11.52 1.87
CA LEU A 31 -14.48 -10.60 0.85
C LEU A 31 -14.47 -9.14 1.33
N PRO A 32 -13.97 -8.17 0.52
CA PRO A 32 -14.07 -6.75 0.83
C PRO A 32 -15.52 -6.31 1.07
N GLY A 33 -15.72 -5.40 2.02
CA GLY A 33 -17.04 -4.90 2.36
C GLY A 33 -17.97 -5.91 3.03
N HIS A 34 -17.39 -6.95 3.64
CA HIS A 34 -18.12 -7.96 4.42
C HIS A 34 -17.63 -7.98 5.86
N TYR A 35 -18.47 -8.45 6.75
CA TYR A 35 -18.10 -8.88 8.10
C TYR A 35 -18.49 -10.35 8.29
N TYR A 36 -17.83 -11.02 9.21
CA TYR A 36 -18.17 -12.37 9.63
C TYR A 36 -18.82 -12.34 11.01
N SER A 37 -19.92 -13.06 11.16
CA SER A 37 -20.60 -13.23 12.46
C SER A 37 -20.50 -14.70 12.88
N SER A 38 -19.82 -14.99 13.99
CA SER A 38 -19.75 -16.33 14.56
C SER A 38 -21.12 -16.87 15.02
N ARG A 39 -22.07 -15.96 15.35
CA ARG A 39 -23.43 -16.34 15.72
C ARG A 39 -24.23 -16.84 14.52
N GLU A 40 -23.98 -16.28 13.34
CA GLU A 40 -24.69 -16.61 12.11
C GLU A 40 -23.92 -17.63 11.25
N GLY A 41 -22.64 -17.84 11.56
CA GLY A 41 -21.74 -18.72 10.82
C GLY A 41 -21.50 -18.31 9.37
N LYS A 42 -21.65 -17.02 9.04
CA LYS A 42 -21.55 -16.55 7.66
C LYS A 42 -20.93 -15.16 7.52
N MET A 43 -20.40 -14.90 6.34
CA MET A 43 -20.03 -13.55 5.89
C MET A 43 -21.27 -12.81 5.38
N THR A 44 -21.43 -11.56 5.80
CA THR A 44 -22.53 -10.69 5.40
C THR A 44 -21.97 -9.40 4.81
N ARG A 45 -22.45 -9.02 3.63
CA ARG A 45 -22.06 -7.78 2.98
C ARG A 45 -22.73 -6.59 3.65
N TYR A 46 -21.92 -5.62 4.16
CA TYR A 46 -22.42 -4.38 4.77
C TYR A 46 -22.18 -3.15 3.89
N TYR A 47 -21.18 -3.20 3.01
CA TYR A 47 -20.80 -2.07 2.16
C TYR A 47 -21.19 -2.32 0.71
N LYS A 48 -22.15 -1.52 0.22
CA LYS A 48 -22.58 -1.51 -1.19
C LYS A 48 -22.18 -0.18 -1.78
N ARG A 49 -21.44 -0.22 -2.88
CA ARG A 49 -20.98 0.97 -3.60
C ARG A 49 -21.95 1.32 -4.69
N ASP A 50 -22.36 2.57 -4.81
CA ASP A 50 -23.31 3.03 -5.82
C ASP A 50 -22.77 2.81 -7.24
N TRP A 51 -21.46 2.97 -7.42
CA TRP A 51 -20.77 2.80 -8.69
C TRP A 51 -20.49 1.34 -9.13
N PHE A 52 -21.04 0.35 -8.44
CA PHE A 52 -21.04 -1.04 -8.95
C PHE A 52 -21.86 -1.22 -10.22
N SER A 53 -22.88 -0.38 -10.42
CA SER A 53 -23.66 -0.33 -11.64
C SER A 53 -23.23 0.84 -12.48
N TYR A 54 -22.78 0.58 -13.72
CA TYR A 54 -22.46 1.65 -14.67
C TYR A 54 -23.64 2.59 -14.91
N ASP A 55 -24.86 2.04 -15.00
CA ASP A 55 -26.07 2.83 -15.19
C ASP A 55 -26.37 3.81 -14.05
N ALA A 56 -25.91 3.52 -12.84
CA ALA A 56 -26.09 4.41 -11.70
C ALA A 56 -25.13 5.62 -11.72
N VAL A 57 -24.07 5.58 -12.51
CA VAL A 57 -23.01 6.62 -12.49
C VAL A 57 -22.67 7.20 -13.88
N LYS A 58 -23.22 6.65 -14.96
CA LYS A 58 -22.89 7.03 -16.35
C LYS A 58 -23.18 8.53 -16.67
N ASP A 59 -24.15 9.10 -15.97
CA ASP A 59 -24.59 10.48 -16.18
C ASP A 59 -24.02 11.46 -15.11
N ASN A 60 -23.11 10.97 -14.24
CA ASN A 60 -22.48 11.82 -13.25
C ASN A 60 -21.51 12.80 -13.95
N GLU A 61 -21.63 14.07 -13.60
CA GLU A 61 -20.68 15.09 -14.06
C GLU A 61 -19.35 14.97 -13.31
N ALA A 62 -18.24 15.07 -14.06
CA ALA A 62 -16.92 15.12 -13.47
C ALA A 62 -16.59 16.53 -12.97
N SER A 63 -16.11 16.65 -11.73
CA SER A 63 -15.56 17.88 -11.16
C SER A 63 -14.13 17.68 -10.78
N VAL A 64 -13.24 18.50 -11.33
CA VAL A 64 -11.80 18.48 -11.00
C VAL A 64 -11.59 18.87 -9.54
N GLU A 65 -12.33 19.85 -9.06
CA GLU A 65 -12.28 20.32 -7.68
C GLU A 65 -12.71 19.22 -6.72
N ALA A 66 -13.80 18.50 -7.02
CA ALA A 66 -14.26 17.40 -6.19
C ALA A 66 -13.25 16.24 -6.15
N ILE A 67 -12.58 15.94 -7.27
CA ILE A 67 -11.51 14.93 -7.30
C ILE A 67 -10.31 15.39 -6.48
N HIS A 68 -9.90 16.66 -6.62
CA HIS A 68 -8.81 17.24 -5.84
C HIS A 68 -9.07 17.10 -4.33
N ASP A 69 -10.23 17.57 -3.87
CA ASP A 69 -10.58 17.58 -2.45
C ASP A 69 -10.72 16.16 -1.89
N ALA A 70 -11.33 15.26 -2.66
CA ALA A 70 -11.47 13.85 -2.26
C ALA A 70 -10.11 13.15 -2.17
N LEU A 71 -9.18 13.41 -3.11
CA LEU A 71 -7.85 12.83 -3.10
C LEU A 71 -7.02 13.39 -1.93
N GLU A 72 -7.06 14.71 -1.71
CA GLU A 72 -6.36 15.34 -0.59
C GLU A 72 -6.85 14.79 0.76
N ASP A 73 -8.17 14.69 0.95
CA ASP A 73 -8.73 14.13 2.18
C ASP A 73 -8.41 12.64 2.33
N ALA A 74 -8.44 11.86 1.26
CA ALA A 74 -8.07 10.45 1.29
C ALA A 74 -6.62 10.24 1.72
N VAL A 75 -5.68 11.01 1.16
CA VAL A 75 -4.26 10.95 1.55
C VAL A 75 -4.10 11.40 3.01
N ARG A 76 -4.65 12.54 3.37
CA ARG A 76 -4.57 13.08 4.73
C ARG A 76 -5.00 12.08 5.80
N ARG A 77 -6.13 11.41 5.60
CA ARG A 77 -6.63 10.37 6.54
C ARG A 77 -5.69 9.19 6.70
N GLN A 78 -4.87 8.89 5.70
CA GLN A 78 -3.93 7.76 5.73
C GLN A 78 -2.57 8.11 6.36
N LEU A 79 -2.30 9.38 6.64
CA LEU A 79 -1.06 9.81 7.29
C LEU A 79 -1.05 9.64 8.81
N MET A 80 -2.15 9.19 9.39
CA MET A 80 -2.23 8.85 10.80
C MET A 80 -1.35 7.65 11.10
N SER A 81 -0.32 7.84 11.94
CA SER A 81 0.69 6.82 12.22
C SER A 81 1.32 7.02 13.59
N ASP A 82 1.59 5.92 14.28
CA ASP A 82 2.32 5.84 15.55
C ASP A 82 3.84 5.61 15.35
N VAL A 83 4.29 5.55 14.10
CA VAL A 83 5.69 5.34 13.72
C VAL A 83 6.08 6.28 12.56
N PRO A 84 7.38 6.54 12.35
CA PRO A 84 7.85 7.26 11.17
C PRO A 84 7.38 6.60 9.87
N TYR A 85 6.90 7.38 8.94
CA TYR A 85 6.48 6.92 7.61
C TYR A 85 7.22 7.66 6.48
N GLY A 86 7.18 7.08 5.31
CA GLY A 86 7.68 7.67 4.08
C GLY A 86 6.78 7.37 2.90
N VAL A 87 7.11 7.90 1.74
CA VAL A 87 6.35 7.70 0.50
C VAL A 87 7.20 7.01 -0.57
N LEU A 88 6.57 6.19 -1.38
CA LEU A 88 7.19 5.60 -2.56
C LEU A 88 7.01 6.55 -3.75
N LEU A 89 8.12 6.97 -4.35
CA LEU A 89 8.13 7.98 -5.40
C LEU A 89 8.79 7.42 -6.66
N SER A 90 7.98 7.18 -7.68
CA SER A 90 8.46 6.71 -8.99
C SER A 90 8.73 7.83 -10.01
N GLY A 91 8.30 9.05 -9.69
CA GLY A 91 8.35 10.19 -10.64
C GLY A 91 7.23 10.16 -11.69
N GLY A 92 6.30 9.22 -11.61
CA GLY A 92 5.05 9.23 -12.37
C GLY A 92 4.01 10.19 -11.76
N LEU A 93 2.94 10.50 -12.50
CA LEU A 93 1.92 11.45 -12.07
C LEU A 93 1.33 11.10 -10.71
N ASP A 94 0.83 9.87 -10.56
CA ASP A 94 0.10 9.45 -9.36
C ASP A 94 0.97 9.52 -8.11
N SER A 95 2.16 8.91 -8.16
CA SER A 95 3.09 8.91 -7.03
C SER A 95 3.56 10.34 -6.67
N SER A 96 3.71 11.22 -7.67
CA SER A 96 4.12 12.61 -7.46
C SER A 96 3.02 13.41 -6.75
N VAL A 97 1.77 13.29 -7.19
CA VAL A 97 0.63 13.96 -6.57
C VAL A 97 0.43 13.48 -5.12
N ILE A 98 0.43 12.15 -4.89
CA ILE A 98 0.30 11.58 -3.55
C ILE A 98 1.43 12.06 -2.64
N SER A 99 2.69 12.08 -3.14
CA SER A 99 3.84 12.52 -2.36
C SER A 99 3.77 14.02 -2.02
N ALA A 100 3.31 14.85 -2.95
CA ALA A 100 3.15 16.29 -2.72
C ALA A 100 2.06 16.58 -1.67
N ILE A 101 0.94 15.85 -1.71
CA ILE A 101 -0.10 15.95 -0.69
C ILE A 101 0.44 15.47 0.66
N ALA A 102 1.14 14.34 0.70
CA ALA A 102 1.72 13.82 1.93
C ALA A 102 2.72 14.79 2.56
N GLU A 103 3.56 15.44 1.74
CA GLU A 103 4.52 16.46 2.21
C GLU A 103 3.82 17.66 2.84
N LYS A 104 2.74 18.17 2.23
CA LYS A 104 1.94 19.28 2.77
C LYS A 104 1.51 19.06 4.23
N TYR A 105 1.31 17.80 4.63
CA TYR A 105 0.85 17.42 5.97
C TYR A 105 1.94 16.78 6.84
N SER A 106 3.16 16.64 6.35
CA SER A 106 4.22 15.83 6.99
C SER A 106 4.82 16.45 8.26
N GLU A 107 4.72 17.77 8.44
CA GLU A 107 5.34 18.45 9.58
C GLU A 107 4.66 18.17 10.93
N ARG A 108 3.37 17.80 10.90
CA ARG A 108 2.56 17.63 12.11
C ARG A 108 1.75 16.35 12.06
N ARG A 109 1.56 15.78 13.23
CA ARG A 109 0.78 14.56 13.41
C ARG A 109 -0.72 14.85 13.21
N ILE A 110 -1.34 14.10 12.33
CA ILE A 110 -2.78 14.22 12.01
C ILE A 110 -3.63 13.79 13.20
N GLU A 111 -3.23 12.72 13.90
CA GLU A 111 -3.93 12.16 15.06
C GLU A 111 -3.95 13.09 16.27
N SER A 112 -3.11 14.11 16.33
CA SER A 112 -3.08 15.14 17.38
C SER A 112 -3.74 16.45 16.98
N ASP A 113 -4.56 16.46 15.92
CA ASP A 113 -5.13 17.67 15.30
C ASP A 113 -4.06 18.73 14.95
N GLY A 114 -2.87 18.26 14.56
CA GLY A 114 -1.74 19.12 14.22
C GLY A 114 -1.04 19.81 15.39
N LYS A 115 -1.34 19.42 16.65
CA LYS A 115 -0.71 20.01 17.84
C LYS A 115 0.72 19.53 18.06
N GLU A 116 0.98 18.26 17.74
CA GLU A 116 2.29 17.65 17.89
C GLU A 116 3.06 17.63 16.56
N ARG A 117 4.38 17.73 16.64
CA ARG A 117 5.24 17.55 15.48
C ARG A 117 5.24 16.09 15.05
N ALA A 118 5.38 15.88 13.74
CA ALA A 118 5.61 14.56 13.17
C ALA A 118 6.89 13.92 13.72
N TRP A 119 6.98 12.60 13.60
CA TRP A 119 8.15 11.83 14.00
C TRP A 119 9.42 12.29 13.28
N TRP A 120 9.27 12.69 12.01
CA TRP A 120 10.31 13.25 11.19
C TRP A 120 9.82 14.59 10.60
N PRO A 121 10.54 15.67 10.83
CA PRO A 121 10.12 17.00 10.38
C PRO A 121 10.19 17.16 8.85
N ARG A 122 10.81 16.22 8.14
CA ARG A 122 10.88 16.19 6.68
C ARG A 122 10.45 14.80 6.20
N LEU A 123 9.55 14.78 5.25
CA LEU A 123 9.06 13.55 4.64
C LEU A 123 10.20 12.83 3.91
N HIS A 124 10.32 11.53 4.10
CA HIS A 124 11.24 10.68 3.36
C HIS A 124 10.55 10.09 2.15
N SER A 125 11.20 10.14 0.99
CA SER A 125 10.72 9.50 -0.23
C SER A 125 11.73 8.45 -0.72
N PHE A 126 11.20 7.39 -1.33
CA PHE A 126 11.98 6.23 -1.74
C PHE A 126 11.70 5.88 -3.17
N ALA A 127 12.76 5.62 -3.94
CA ALA A 127 12.69 5.08 -5.29
C ALA A 127 13.62 3.87 -5.41
N VAL A 128 13.25 2.91 -6.23
CA VAL A 128 14.05 1.71 -6.49
C VAL A 128 14.13 1.43 -7.98
N GLY A 129 15.28 1.03 -8.45
CA GLY A 129 15.47 0.70 -9.86
C GLY A 129 16.87 0.14 -10.16
N LEU A 130 17.05 -0.31 -11.39
CA LEU A 130 18.38 -0.63 -11.90
C LEU A 130 19.18 0.67 -12.05
N LYS A 131 20.49 0.57 -11.87
CA LYS A 131 21.37 1.73 -12.00
C LYS A 131 21.18 2.42 -13.38
N GLY A 132 20.89 3.72 -13.34
CA GLY A 132 20.65 4.52 -14.55
C GLY A 132 19.25 4.39 -15.14
N ALA A 133 18.31 3.77 -14.44
CA ALA A 133 16.91 3.74 -14.90
C ALA A 133 16.34 5.17 -14.98
N PRO A 134 15.62 5.50 -16.07
CA PRO A 134 15.10 6.86 -16.30
C PRO A 134 14.11 7.33 -15.23
N ASP A 135 13.37 6.40 -14.61
CA ASP A 135 12.40 6.71 -13.57
C ASP A 135 13.07 7.23 -12.29
N LEU A 136 14.28 6.76 -11.97
CA LEU A 136 15.04 7.26 -10.82
C LEU A 136 15.38 8.75 -10.98
N ALA A 137 15.77 9.18 -12.18
CA ALA A 137 16.03 10.58 -12.46
C ALA A 137 14.78 11.45 -12.33
N LYS A 138 13.62 10.95 -12.79
CA LYS A 138 12.33 11.64 -12.63
C LYS A 138 11.90 11.71 -11.17
N ALA A 139 12.05 10.62 -10.43
CA ALA A 139 11.78 10.59 -8.99
C ALA A 139 12.61 11.64 -8.23
N ARG A 140 13.90 11.76 -8.58
CA ARG A 140 14.79 12.77 -8.02
C ARG A 140 14.29 14.20 -8.28
N LEU A 141 13.92 14.52 -9.53
CA LEU A 141 13.39 15.84 -9.88
C LEU A 141 12.14 16.20 -9.06
N VAL A 142 11.22 15.26 -8.91
CA VAL A 142 10.02 15.47 -8.09
C VAL A 142 10.38 15.62 -6.61
N ALA A 143 11.25 14.77 -6.08
CA ALA A 143 11.70 14.85 -4.69
C ALA A 143 12.35 16.20 -4.35
N ASP A 144 13.19 16.71 -5.24
CA ASP A 144 13.84 18.02 -5.09
C ASP A 144 12.81 19.16 -5.13
N HIS A 145 11.78 19.03 -5.99
CA HIS A 145 10.72 20.03 -6.11
C HIS A 145 9.82 20.09 -4.86
N ILE A 146 9.40 18.95 -4.33
CA ILE A 146 8.53 18.87 -3.15
C ILE A 146 9.31 18.94 -1.81
N GLY A 147 10.63 18.86 -1.83
CA GLY A 147 11.48 19.05 -0.65
C GLY A 147 11.65 17.83 0.25
N THR A 148 11.42 16.62 -0.25
CA THR A 148 11.59 15.38 0.54
C THR A 148 13.05 14.98 0.72
N VAL A 149 13.33 14.20 1.76
CA VAL A 149 14.62 13.50 1.90
C VAL A 149 14.56 12.24 1.03
N HIS A 150 15.14 12.33 -0.17
CA HIS A 150 15.02 11.27 -1.16
C HIS A 150 16.10 10.20 -1.04
N HIS A 151 15.66 8.94 -1.04
CA HIS A 151 16.49 7.75 -1.02
C HIS A 151 16.33 6.99 -2.33
N GLU A 152 17.42 6.92 -3.08
CA GLU A 152 17.49 6.12 -4.31
C GLU A 152 18.17 4.79 -4.02
N ILE A 153 17.46 3.71 -4.24
CA ILE A 153 17.93 2.34 -4.01
C ILE A 153 18.17 1.66 -5.36
N ASN A 154 19.40 1.27 -5.60
CA ASN A 154 19.78 0.54 -6.81
C ASN A 154 19.94 -0.94 -6.48
N TYR A 155 19.46 -1.81 -7.38
CA TYR A 155 19.67 -3.24 -7.30
C TYR A 155 20.20 -3.77 -8.64
N THR A 156 20.83 -4.92 -8.62
CA THR A 156 21.33 -5.62 -9.80
C THR A 156 20.30 -6.64 -10.30
N ILE A 157 20.41 -7.04 -11.57
CA ILE A 157 19.58 -8.11 -12.12
C ILE A 157 19.72 -9.39 -11.31
N GLN A 158 20.94 -9.71 -10.85
CA GLN A 158 21.19 -10.91 -10.05
C GLN A 158 20.47 -10.85 -8.71
N GLU A 159 20.54 -9.73 -7.99
CA GLU A 159 19.79 -9.55 -6.73
C GLU A 159 18.28 -9.69 -6.95
N GLY A 160 17.76 -9.18 -8.06
CA GLY A 160 16.37 -9.37 -8.43
C GLY A 160 16.01 -10.85 -8.67
N LEU A 161 16.84 -11.59 -9.40
CA LEU A 161 16.64 -13.01 -9.65
C LEU A 161 16.71 -13.85 -8.35
N ASP A 162 17.68 -13.55 -7.51
CA ASP A 162 17.86 -14.25 -6.23
C ASP A 162 16.68 -14.04 -5.27
N ALA A 163 16.02 -12.88 -5.37
CA ALA A 163 14.87 -12.56 -4.54
C ALA A 163 13.55 -13.24 -4.96
N ILE A 164 13.43 -13.77 -6.19
CA ILE A 164 12.15 -14.25 -6.75
C ILE A 164 11.47 -15.30 -5.87
N ARG A 165 12.24 -16.23 -5.32
CA ARG A 165 11.68 -17.28 -4.44
C ARG A 165 11.02 -16.71 -3.20
N ASP A 166 11.69 -15.77 -2.55
CA ASP A 166 11.17 -15.09 -1.36
C ASP A 166 9.95 -14.23 -1.72
N VAL A 167 10.02 -13.53 -2.86
CA VAL A 167 8.90 -12.73 -3.35
C VAL A 167 7.66 -13.59 -3.54
N ILE A 168 7.76 -14.73 -4.24
CA ILE A 168 6.64 -15.66 -4.45
C ILE A 168 6.07 -16.14 -3.11
N TYR A 169 6.94 -16.46 -2.16
CA TYR A 169 6.51 -16.88 -0.82
C TYR A 169 5.71 -15.80 -0.10
N PHE A 170 6.14 -14.54 -0.19
CA PHE A 170 5.47 -13.43 0.49
C PHE A 170 4.18 -12.97 -0.21
N ILE A 171 4.16 -12.96 -1.56
CA ILE A 171 2.97 -12.50 -2.31
C ILE A 171 1.94 -13.61 -2.58
N GLU A 172 2.31 -14.88 -2.33
CA GLU A 172 1.43 -16.06 -2.46
C GLU A 172 0.80 -16.23 -3.86
N THR A 173 1.55 -15.86 -4.92
CA THR A 173 1.09 -15.99 -6.31
C THR A 173 2.23 -16.27 -7.27
N TYR A 174 1.91 -16.89 -8.41
CA TYR A 174 2.82 -17.13 -9.53
C TYR A 174 2.52 -16.22 -10.74
N ASP A 175 1.62 -15.24 -10.57
CA ASP A 175 1.35 -14.31 -11.65
C ASP A 175 2.60 -13.50 -12.01
N VAL A 176 2.99 -13.59 -13.29
CA VAL A 176 4.24 -13.00 -13.81
C VAL A 176 4.29 -11.49 -13.59
N THR A 177 3.17 -10.81 -13.80
CA THR A 177 3.10 -9.35 -13.65
C THR A 177 3.28 -8.95 -12.19
N THR A 178 2.62 -9.67 -11.29
CA THR A 178 2.72 -9.44 -9.84
C THR A 178 4.12 -9.73 -9.33
N VAL A 179 4.73 -10.87 -9.70
CA VAL A 179 6.10 -11.22 -9.29
C VAL A 179 7.11 -10.17 -9.78
N ARG A 180 7.00 -9.75 -11.05
CA ARG A 180 7.89 -8.74 -11.63
C ARG A 180 7.79 -7.37 -10.94
N ALA A 181 6.57 -6.94 -10.63
CA ALA A 181 6.34 -5.67 -9.94
C ALA A 181 6.76 -5.72 -8.47
N SER A 182 6.54 -6.85 -7.80
CA SER A 182 6.84 -7.01 -6.38
C SER A 182 8.32 -7.21 -6.07
N THR A 183 9.13 -7.71 -7.01
CA THR A 183 10.56 -7.96 -6.78
C THR A 183 11.33 -6.69 -6.37
N PRO A 184 11.29 -5.57 -7.11
CA PRO A 184 11.94 -4.34 -6.65
C PRO A 184 11.32 -3.80 -5.35
N MET A 185 10.01 -3.96 -5.17
CA MET A 185 9.33 -3.53 -3.93
C MET A 185 9.80 -4.33 -2.71
N TYR A 186 10.03 -5.62 -2.85
CA TYR A 186 10.58 -6.47 -1.79
C TYR A 186 11.98 -6.01 -1.36
N LEU A 187 12.86 -5.75 -2.33
CA LEU A 187 14.21 -5.25 -2.06
C LEU A 187 14.18 -3.87 -1.39
N LEU A 188 13.33 -2.98 -1.87
CA LEU A 188 13.10 -1.66 -1.29
C LEU A 188 12.59 -1.74 0.15
N ALA A 189 11.59 -2.58 0.41
CA ALA A 189 10.98 -2.75 1.74
C ALA A 189 12.01 -3.20 2.79
N ARG A 190 12.99 -4.02 2.43
CA ARG A 190 14.08 -4.42 3.32
C ARG A 190 14.93 -3.22 3.77
N VAL A 191 15.22 -2.31 2.84
CA VAL A 191 15.99 -1.09 3.13
C VAL A 191 15.17 -0.15 4.02
N ILE A 192 13.91 0.12 3.66
CA ILE A 192 13.01 0.98 4.45
C ILE A 192 12.87 0.44 5.88
N LYS A 193 12.64 -0.86 6.03
CA LYS A 193 12.55 -1.51 7.34
C LYS A 193 13.84 -1.34 8.16
N SER A 194 15.01 -1.44 7.52
CA SER A 194 16.31 -1.25 8.22
C SER A 194 16.51 0.16 8.74
N MET A 195 15.79 1.14 8.19
CA MET A 195 15.79 2.54 8.62
C MET A 195 14.77 2.83 9.73
N GLY A 196 13.99 1.83 10.14
CA GLY A 196 12.94 2.01 11.15
C GLY A 196 11.72 2.79 10.65
N ILE A 197 11.51 2.85 9.34
CA ILE A 197 10.39 3.51 8.68
C ILE A 197 9.34 2.48 8.27
N LYS A 198 8.09 2.89 8.29
CA LYS A 198 6.96 2.11 7.83
C LYS A 198 6.32 2.70 6.59
#